data_202f3a478e779fff2d4a1378ad9350d2
#
_entry.id   202f3a478e779fff2d4a1378ad9350d2
#
_cell.length_a   1.000
_cell.length_b   1.000
_cell.length_c   1.000
_cell.angle_alpha   90.00
_cell.angle_beta   90.00
_cell.angle_gamma   90.00
#
_symmetry.space_group_name_H-M   'P 1'
#
loop_
_entity.id
_entity.type
_entity.pdbx_description
1 polymer ?
#
loop_
_entity_poly.entity_id
_entity_poly.type
_entity_poly.pdbx_seq_one_letter_code
_entity_poly.pdbx_strand_id
1 'polypeptide(L)'
;MTTPNYQNKAKQALLADQLVLCMGLRQARTADIGPMAASCGFDAIYVDMEHSAISHDTTSAICVAAIGHGITPFVRVPGHLASDMSRVLDGGAQGIIIPHVNTAEQAQAIISACKFPPIGHRSVMGANPALGYQAIPLAENNSRLNHDTLVIVMLETPQGIATAEAIAAVEGVDMLLIGSNDLCTEMGIPGQLKHPKIKEAYETTAAACRKHGKFLGVGGIRGDLELQSQLTALGARFIIAGNDVAYLMSAARQDVQALRKACVK
;
A
#
# COMPACT_ATOMS: atom_id res chain seq x y z
N MET A 1 -1.82 30.01 13.63
CA MET A 1 -1.51 29.05 12.56
C MET A 1 -1.88 27.66 13.08
N THR A 2 -2.83 26.97 12.45
CA THR A 2 -3.16 25.60 12.83
C THR A 2 -1.93 24.73 12.49
N THR A 3 -1.40 24.01 13.48
CA THR A 3 -0.30 23.05 13.25
C THR A 3 -0.75 22.07 12.18
N PRO A 4 0.02 21.84 11.10
CA PRO A 4 -0.34 20.86 10.10
C PRO A 4 -0.57 19.50 10.77
N ASN A 5 -1.68 18.86 10.44
CA ASN A 5 -2.00 17.54 10.96
C ASN A 5 -1.28 16.50 10.09
N TYR A 6 -0.17 15.96 10.58
CA TYR A 6 0.64 14.94 9.92
C TYR A 6 0.12 13.51 10.15
N GLN A 7 -1.12 13.36 10.59
CA GLN A 7 -1.73 12.05 10.80
C GLN A 7 -1.89 11.29 9.48
N ASN A 8 -1.78 9.97 9.54
CA ASN A 8 -2.02 9.08 8.42
C ASN A 8 -3.53 9.06 8.07
N LYS A 9 -3.91 9.84 7.06
CA LYS A 9 -5.33 9.99 6.66
C LYS A 9 -5.93 8.70 6.14
N ALA A 10 -5.17 7.88 5.41
CA ALA A 10 -5.64 6.58 4.96
C ALA A 10 -5.95 5.66 6.15
N LYS A 11 -5.09 5.67 7.20
CA LYS A 11 -5.38 4.91 8.42
C LYS A 11 -6.65 5.38 9.10
N GLN A 12 -6.86 6.69 9.19
CA GLN A 12 -8.08 7.25 9.77
C GLN A 12 -9.34 6.84 8.99
N ALA A 13 -9.28 6.89 7.66
CA ALA A 13 -10.37 6.46 6.78
C ALA A 13 -10.67 4.96 6.98
N LEU A 14 -9.64 4.12 7.03
CA LEU A 14 -9.78 2.68 7.29
C LEU A 14 -10.40 2.39 8.66
N LEU A 15 -10.00 3.11 9.71
CA LEU A 15 -10.58 2.99 11.06
C LEU A 15 -12.04 3.44 11.10
N ALA A 16 -12.44 4.37 10.23
CA ALA A 16 -13.83 4.81 10.05
C ALA A 16 -14.63 3.93 9.07
N ASP A 17 -14.12 2.73 8.71
CA ASP A 17 -14.69 1.79 7.72
C ASP A 17 -14.90 2.41 6.33
N GLN A 18 -14.13 3.44 5.98
CA GLN A 18 -14.19 4.10 4.67
C GLN A 18 -13.27 3.41 3.67
N LEU A 19 -13.67 3.44 2.39
CA LEU A 19 -12.87 2.93 1.29
C LEU A 19 -11.70 3.88 1.02
N VAL A 20 -10.49 3.33 0.94
CA VAL A 20 -9.25 4.01 0.55
C VAL A 20 -8.86 3.59 -0.85
N LEU A 21 -8.80 4.56 -1.77
CA LEU A 21 -8.34 4.36 -3.14
C LEU A 21 -6.87 4.76 -3.27
N CYS A 22 -6.04 3.80 -3.66
CA CYS A 22 -4.59 3.97 -3.76
C CYS A 22 -4.13 3.92 -5.22
N MET A 23 -3.28 4.89 -5.62
CA MET A 23 -2.64 4.93 -6.93
C MET A 23 -1.20 4.45 -6.84
N GLY A 24 -0.82 3.47 -7.68
CA GLY A 24 0.56 3.01 -7.79
C GLY A 24 1.43 3.94 -8.63
N LEU A 25 2.69 4.11 -8.26
CA LEU A 25 3.67 4.90 -8.99
C LEU A 25 4.82 4.01 -9.44
N ARG A 26 4.96 3.83 -10.75
CA ARG A 26 6.04 3.04 -11.38
C ARG A 26 6.96 3.89 -12.26
N GLN A 27 6.43 4.98 -12.82
CA GLN A 27 7.13 5.80 -13.80
C GLN A 27 7.34 7.25 -13.34
N ALA A 28 6.46 7.80 -12.53
CA ALA A 28 6.61 9.16 -12.00
C ALA A 28 7.91 9.31 -11.18
N ARG A 29 8.65 10.40 -11.44
CA ARG A 29 9.96 10.66 -10.81
C ARG A 29 10.02 12.02 -10.10
N THR A 30 8.95 12.79 -10.15
CA THR A 30 8.88 14.13 -9.56
C THR A 30 7.89 14.18 -8.42
N ALA A 31 8.14 15.06 -7.46
CA ALA A 31 7.39 15.16 -6.21
C ALA A 31 5.92 15.60 -6.40
N ASP A 32 5.61 16.27 -7.52
CA ASP A 32 4.28 16.78 -7.86
C ASP A 32 3.24 15.70 -8.16
N ILE A 33 3.67 14.46 -8.37
CA ILE A 33 2.74 13.34 -8.59
C ILE A 33 1.81 13.11 -7.39
N GLY A 34 2.27 13.35 -6.16
CA GLY A 34 1.43 13.27 -4.96
C GLY A 34 0.25 14.25 -5.00
N PRO A 35 0.51 15.58 -5.13
CA PRO A 35 -0.55 16.58 -5.37
C PRO A 35 -1.47 16.27 -6.55
N MET A 36 -0.92 15.78 -7.67
CA MET A 36 -1.73 15.38 -8.83
C MET A 36 -2.69 14.23 -8.50
N ALA A 37 -2.21 13.19 -7.82
CA ALA A 37 -3.06 12.09 -7.37
C ALA A 37 -4.16 12.56 -6.41
N ALA A 38 -3.81 13.43 -5.46
CA ALA A 38 -4.78 14.03 -4.54
C ALA A 38 -5.85 14.83 -5.28
N SER A 39 -5.49 15.62 -6.31
CA SER A 39 -6.45 16.39 -7.13
C SER A 39 -7.38 15.49 -7.96
N CYS A 40 -6.96 14.26 -8.24
CA CYS A 40 -7.79 13.24 -8.90
C CYS A 40 -8.71 12.49 -7.92
N GLY A 41 -8.65 12.78 -6.62
CA GLY A 41 -9.49 12.15 -5.59
C GLY A 41 -8.93 10.85 -5.02
N PHE A 42 -7.64 10.55 -5.18
CA PHE A 42 -7.01 9.44 -4.48
C PHE A 42 -6.73 9.79 -3.02
N ASP A 43 -6.93 8.83 -2.13
CA ASP A 43 -6.66 8.94 -0.70
C ASP A 43 -5.19 8.63 -0.38
N ALA A 44 -4.59 7.79 -1.22
CA ALA A 44 -3.22 7.31 -1.03
C ALA A 44 -2.50 7.11 -2.37
N ILE A 45 -1.17 7.16 -2.29
CA ILE A 45 -0.27 6.68 -3.34
C ILE A 45 0.61 5.57 -2.77
N TYR A 46 1.11 4.66 -3.61
CA TYR A 46 2.27 3.85 -3.24
C TYR A 46 3.36 3.95 -4.29
N VAL A 47 4.58 4.21 -3.83
CA VAL A 47 5.78 4.15 -4.67
C VAL A 47 6.21 2.69 -4.79
N ASP A 48 6.27 2.18 -6.01
CA ASP A 48 6.58 0.79 -6.29
C ASP A 48 8.09 0.63 -6.53
N MET A 49 8.84 0.23 -5.49
CA MET A 49 10.28 -0.04 -5.61
C MET A 49 10.57 -1.50 -5.98
N GLU A 50 9.57 -2.37 -6.00
CA GLU A 50 9.70 -3.76 -6.46
C GLU A 50 9.73 -3.84 -8.00
N HIS A 51 8.74 -3.23 -8.66
CA HIS A 51 8.59 -3.32 -10.12
C HIS A 51 8.92 -2.00 -10.84
N SER A 52 9.81 -1.21 -10.27
CA SER A 52 10.33 0.00 -10.92
C SER A 52 11.77 0.30 -10.50
N ALA A 53 12.42 1.20 -11.23
CA ALA A 53 13.75 1.70 -10.91
C ALA A 53 13.70 3.04 -10.15
N ILE A 54 12.66 3.27 -9.32
CA ILE A 54 12.58 4.47 -8.49
C ILE A 54 13.59 4.37 -7.35
N SER A 55 14.44 5.41 -7.19
CA SER A 55 15.45 5.46 -6.14
C SER A 55 14.86 5.85 -4.78
N HIS A 56 15.59 5.60 -3.70
CA HIS A 56 15.23 6.07 -2.35
C HIS A 56 15.05 7.59 -2.28
N ASP A 57 15.93 8.36 -2.95
CA ASP A 57 15.85 9.84 -2.96
C ASP A 57 14.55 10.32 -3.60
N THR A 58 14.22 9.77 -4.78
CA THR A 58 12.95 10.07 -5.46
C THR A 58 11.75 9.67 -4.61
N THR A 59 11.81 8.48 -3.99
CA THR A 59 10.76 7.98 -3.08
C THR A 59 10.53 8.94 -1.92
N SER A 60 11.60 9.37 -1.24
CA SER A 60 11.51 10.32 -0.12
C SER A 60 10.93 11.66 -0.55
N ALA A 61 11.37 12.21 -1.69
CA ALA A 61 10.83 13.46 -2.22
C ALA A 61 9.32 13.38 -2.50
N ILE A 62 8.87 12.29 -3.10
CA ILE A 62 7.45 12.03 -3.37
C ILE A 62 6.66 11.90 -2.05
N CYS A 63 7.17 11.13 -1.07
CA CYS A 63 6.51 10.94 0.22
C CYS A 63 6.31 12.26 0.96
N VAL A 64 7.36 13.07 1.07
CA VAL A 64 7.32 14.38 1.75
C VAL A 64 6.31 15.32 1.09
N ALA A 65 6.30 15.40 -0.24
CA ALA A 65 5.35 16.22 -0.97
C ALA A 65 3.90 15.72 -0.80
N ALA A 66 3.68 14.42 -0.84
CA ALA A 66 2.36 13.80 -0.66
C ALA A 66 1.76 14.16 0.72
N ILE A 67 2.53 14.03 1.79
CA ILE A 67 2.11 14.40 3.15
C ILE A 67 1.66 15.86 3.20
N GLY A 68 2.45 16.76 2.63
CA GLY A 68 2.16 18.20 2.60
C GLY A 68 0.83 18.55 1.90
N HIS A 69 0.35 17.68 1.02
CA HIS A 69 -0.91 17.84 0.28
C HIS A 69 -2.03 16.93 0.79
N GLY A 70 -1.79 16.25 1.91
CA GLY A 70 -2.81 15.48 2.60
C GLY A 70 -3.21 14.17 1.95
N ILE A 71 -2.37 13.61 1.08
CA ILE A 71 -2.48 12.26 0.54
C ILE A 71 -1.46 11.34 1.22
N THR A 72 -1.87 10.14 1.61
CA THR A 72 -1.01 9.22 2.36
C THR A 72 -0.02 8.51 1.43
N PRO A 73 1.31 8.66 1.63
CA PRO A 73 2.30 7.91 0.87
C PRO A 73 2.58 6.55 1.50
N PHE A 74 2.43 5.49 0.71
CA PHE A 74 2.94 4.15 0.96
C PHE A 74 4.16 3.88 0.09
N VAL A 75 4.99 2.91 0.49
CA VAL A 75 6.09 2.40 -0.33
C VAL A 75 6.03 0.89 -0.36
N ARG A 76 6.06 0.29 -1.56
CA ARG A 76 6.29 -1.13 -1.71
C ARG A 76 7.78 -1.36 -1.88
N VAL A 77 8.38 -2.06 -0.92
CA VAL A 77 9.80 -2.43 -0.95
C VAL A 77 10.06 -3.62 -1.86
N PRO A 78 11.31 -3.82 -2.35
CA PRO A 78 11.63 -4.93 -3.26
C PRO A 78 11.56 -6.31 -2.62
N GLY A 79 11.57 -6.40 -1.30
CA GLY A 79 11.59 -7.66 -0.56
C GLY A 79 11.69 -7.44 0.94
N HIS A 80 12.28 -8.41 1.66
CA HIS A 80 12.25 -8.45 3.13
C HIS A 80 13.51 -7.90 3.81
N LEU A 81 14.30 -7.06 3.13
CA LEU A 81 15.49 -6.44 3.75
C LEU A 81 15.09 -5.35 4.74
N ALA A 82 15.51 -5.51 6.00
CA ALA A 82 15.23 -4.55 7.08
C ALA A 82 15.75 -3.14 6.76
N SER A 83 16.89 -3.04 6.07
CA SER A 83 17.47 -1.75 5.66
C SER A 83 16.59 -0.97 4.69
N ASP A 84 15.91 -1.65 3.77
CA ASP A 84 14.99 -0.99 2.83
C ASP A 84 13.75 -0.48 3.57
N MET A 85 13.21 -1.31 4.47
CA MET A 85 12.05 -0.96 5.29
C MET A 85 12.34 0.30 6.13
N SER A 86 13.46 0.31 6.85
CA SER A 86 13.85 1.46 7.70
C SER A 86 14.03 2.72 6.87
N ARG A 87 14.73 2.64 5.74
CA ARG A 87 15.03 3.80 4.89
C ARG A 87 13.78 4.46 4.31
N VAL A 88 12.83 3.67 3.82
CA VAL A 88 11.60 4.24 3.24
C VAL A 88 10.72 4.89 4.32
N LEU A 89 10.66 4.29 5.51
CA LEU A 89 9.94 4.85 6.65
C LEU A 89 10.63 6.12 7.19
N ASP A 90 11.96 6.16 7.20
CA ASP A 90 12.74 7.35 7.56
C ASP A 90 12.61 8.44 6.47
N GLY A 91 12.40 8.05 5.22
CA GLY A 91 12.15 8.94 4.09
C GLY A 91 10.73 9.53 4.02
N GLY A 92 9.86 9.22 4.99
CA GLY A 92 8.53 9.83 5.09
C GLY A 92 7.37 8.95 4.63
N ALA A 93 7.60 7.67 4.31
CA ALA A 93 6.48 6.76 4.07
C ALA A 93 5.63 6.64 5.35
N GLN A 94 4.31 6.82 5.22
CA GLN A 94 3.35 6.63 6.31
C GLN A 94 2.79 5.20 6.37
N GLY A 95 3.24 4.34 5.47
CA GLY A 95 3.02 2.91 5.50
C GLY A 95 3.91 2.20 4.50
N ILE A 96 4.04 0.91 4.68
CA ILE A 96 4.93 0.06 3.92
C ILE A 96 4.19 -1.18 3.44
N ILE A 97 4.41 -1.56 2.19
CA ILE A 97 3.86 -2.77 1.57
C ILE A 97 5.02 -3.74 1.34
N ILE A 98 4.93 -4.91 1.94
CA ILE A 98 5.95 -5.95 1.84
C ILE A 98 5.40 -7.10 0.99
N PRO A 99 6.02 -7.39 -0.19
CA PRO A 99 5.57 -8.44 -1.09
C PRO A 99 5.89 -9.85 -0.54
N HIS A 100 5.23 -10.87 -1.08
CA HIS A 100 5.55 -12.30 -0.93
C HIS A 100 5.67 -12.80 0.51
N VAL A 101 4.77 -12.36 1.41
CA VAL A 101 4.75 -12.84 2.79
C VAL A 101 3.96 -14.14 2.87
N ASN A 102 4.62 -15.21 3.33
CA ASN A 102 4.09 -16.57 3.31
C ASN A 102 3.94 -17.20 4.69
N THR A 103 4.54 -16.63 5.73
CA THR A 103 4.50 -17.21 7.09
C THR A 103 4.39 -16.13 8.17
N ALA A 104 3.92 -16.53 9.35
CA ALA A 104 3.86 -15.65 10.52
C ALA A 104 5.26 -15.20 10.98
N GLU A 105 6.28 -16.05 10.84
CA GLU A 105 7.66 -15.73 11.19
C GLU A 105 8.21 -14.61 10.29
N GLN A 106 7.91 -14.66 8.99
CA GLN A 106 8.25 -13.56 8.07
C GLN A 106 7.55 -12.28 8.49
N ALA A 107 6.26 -12.34 8.81
CA ALA A 107 5.51 -11.18 9.29
C ALA A 107 6.09 -10.62 10.59
N GLN A 108 6.48 -11.46 11.56
CA GLN A 108 7.15 -11.03 12.79
C GLN A 108 8.49 -10.33 12.53
N ALA A 109 9.31 -10.87 11.62
CA ALA A 109 10.57 -10.23 11.22
C ALA A 109 10.35 -8.85 10.57
N ILE A 110 9.31 -8.72 9.74
CA ILE A 110 8.88 -7.46 9.13
C ILE A 110 8.47 -6.46 10.22
N ILE A 111 7.63 -6.86 11.14
CA ILE A 111 7.20 -6.00 12.25
C ILE A 111 8.39 -5.55 13.09
N SER A 112 9.31 -6.47 13.39
CA SER A 112 10.55 -6.15 14.11
C SER A 112 11.35 -5.04 13.42
N ALA A 113 11.41 -5.02 12.09
CA ALA A 113 12.11 -4.00 11.31
C ALA A 113 11.34 -2.67 11.17
N CYS A 114 9.99 -2.71 11.21
CA CYS A 114 9.15 -1.54 10.90
C CYS A 114 8.69 -0.77 12.14
N LYS A 115 8.59 -1.41 13.30
CA LYS A 115 8.06 -0.81 14.54
C LYS A 115 9.15 -0.65 15.60
N PHE A 116 8.99 0.38 16.43
CA PHE A 116 9.87 0.60 17.60
C PHE A 116 9.46 -0.27 18.79
N PRO A 117 10.34 -0.45 19.77
CA PRO A 117 9.96 -1.13 21.02
C PRO A 117 8.72 -0.51 21.69
N PRO A 118 7.86 -1.33 22.32
CA PRO A 118 8.01 -2.76 22.61
C PRO A 118 7.56 -3.69 21.46
N ILE A 119 6.98 -3.17 20.39
CA ILE A 119 6.38 -3.96 19.29
C ILE A 119 7.44 -4.55 18.37
N GLY A 120 8.51 -3.81 18.11
CA GLY A 120 9.60 -4.19 17.21
C GLY A 120 10.96 -3.63 17.67
N HIS A 121 11.92 -3.62 16.74
CA HIS A 121 13.31 -3.23 17.02
C HIS A 121 13.85 -2.22 15.99
N ARG A 122 12.97 -1.45 15.32
CA ARG A 122 13.39 -0.42 14.36
C ARG A 122 14.38 0.53 15.00
N SER A 123 15.47 0.83 14.28
CA SER A 123 16.44 1.85 14.70
C SER A 123 15.81 3.23 14.74
N VAL A 124 16.15 4.02 15.74
CA VAL A 124 15.56 5.33 15.98
C VAL A 124 16.22 6.39 15.12
N MET A 125 15.43 7.11 14.36
CA MET A 125 15.78 8.38 13.75
C MET A 125 15.05 9.51 14.52
N GLY A 126 15.69 10.62 14.78
CA GLY A 126 15.09 11.74 15.54
C GLY A 126 13.89 12.39 14.84
N ALA A 127 14.06 13.61 14.29
CA ALA A 127 12.99 14.28 13.56
C ALA A 127 12.63 13.53 12.26
N ASN A 128 11.37 13.10 12.11
CA ASN A 128 10.89 12.31 10.99
C ASN A 128 9.97 13.12 10.07
N PRO A 129 10.11 13.03 8.73
CA PRO A 129 9.26 13.75 7.79
C PRO A 129 7.79 13.33 7.90
N ALA A 130 7.47 12.08 8.26
CA ALA A 130 6.10 11.63 8.46
C ALA A 130 5.38 12.36 9.60
N LEU A 131 6.13 12.99 10.51
CA LEU A 131 5.64 13.89 11.57
C LEU A 131 6.00 15.37 11.31
N GLY A 132 6.36 15.73 10.08
CA GLY A 132 6.66 17.10 9.68
C GLY A 132 7.90 17.68 10.35
N TYR A 133 8.88 16.85 10.69
CA TYR A 133 10.12 17.24 11.39
C TYR A 133 9.87 17.95 12.73
N GLN A 134 8.73 17.71 13.37
CA GLN A 134 8.42 18.33 14.65
C GLN A 134 9.42 17.91 15.74
N ALA A 135 9.86 18.88 16.53
CA ALA A 135 10.71 18.65 17.69
C ALA A 135 9.85 18.16 18.87
N ILE A 136 9.61 16.86 18.94
CA ILE A 136 8.85 16.21 20.02
C ILE A 136 9.73 15.23 20.79
N PRO A 137 9.41 14.92 22.05
CA PRO A 137 10.18 13.96 22.84
C PRO A 137 10.27 12.60 22.13
N LEU A 138 11.42 11.93 22.19
CA LEU A 138 11.69 10.70 21.45
C LEU A 138 10.68 9.59 21.74
N ALA A 139 10.27 9.42 22.98
CA ALA A 139 9.27 8.42 23.36
C ALA A 139 7.92 8.69 22.69
N GLU A 140 7.50 9.95 22.62
CA GLU A 140 6.28 10.36 21.95
C GLU A 140 6.40 10.18 20.42
N ASN A 141 7.55 10.55 19.83
CA ASN A 141 7.83 10.32 18.42
C ASN A 141 7.68 8.85 18.03
N ASN A 142 8.32 7.94 18.78
CA ASN A 142 8.27 6.51 18.52
C ASN A 142 6.84 5.96 18.70
N SER A 143 6.12 6.41 19.74
CA SER A 143 4.74 6.00 19.98
C SER A 143 3.82 6.44 18.82
N ARG A 144 3.93 7.68 18.36
CA ARG A 144 3.16 8.19 17.23
C ARG A 144 3.48 7.44 15.94
N LEU A 145 4.75 7.22 15.63
CA LEU A 145 5.16 6.48 14.44
C LEU A 145 4.70 5.02 14.50
N ASN A 146 4.77 4.36 15.67
CA ASN A 146 4.19 3.02 15.82
C ASN A 146 2.69 2.99 15.56
N HIS A 147 1.96 4.00 16.06
CA HIS A 147 0.53 4.10 15.87
C HIS A 147 0.18 4.43 14.41
N ASP A 148 0.82 5.42 13.80
CA ASP A 148 0.39 5.96 12.50
C ASP A 148 0.92 5.18 11.29
N THR A 149 2.05 4.47 11.42
CA THR A 149 2.61 3.67 10.33
C THR A 149 1.76 2.42 10.08
N LEU A 150 1.24 2.26 8.85
CA LEU A 150 0.57 1.03 8.42
C LEU A 150 1.60 0.02 7.89
N VAL A 151 1.65 -1.17 8.48
CA VAL A 151 2.43 -2.30 7.95
C VAL A 151 1.50 -3.25 7.21
N ILE A 152 1.69 -3.32 5.90
CA ILE A 152 0.84 -4.05 4.95
C ILE A 152 1.65 -5.22 4.40
N VAL A 153 1.18 -6.44 4.60
CA VAL A 153 1.80 -7.65 4.08
C VAL A 153 1.02 -8.17 2.89
N MET A 154 1.71 -8.46 1.77
CA MET A 154 1.06 -8.97 0.57
C MET A 154 1.06 -10.49 0.56
N LEU A 155 -0.13 -11.05 0.30
CA LEU A 155 -0.38 -12.47 0.10
C LEU A 155 -0.56 -12.73 -1.39
N GLU A 156 0.41 -13.40 -2.00
CA GLU A 156 0.52 -13.55 -3.46
C GLU A 156 0.76 -15.01 -3.88
N THR A 157 0.72 -15.93 -2.92
CA THR A 157 0.95 -17.35 -3.14
C THR A 157 -0.09 -18.21 -2.43
N PRO A 158 -0.34 -19.45 -2.88
CA PRO A 158 -1.19 -20.41 -2.17
C PRO A 158 -0.77 -20.62 -0.71
N GLN A 159 0.54 -20.61 -0.43
CA GLN A 159 1.07 -20.73 0.92
C GLN A 159 0.68 -19.52 1.79
N GLY A 160 0.87 -18.29 1.30
CA GLY A 160 0.48 -17.09 2.02
C GLY A 160 -1.02 -17.06 2.35
N ILE A 161 -1.87 -17.52 1.42
CA ILE A 161 -3.31 -17.63 1.67
C ILE A 161 -3.61 -18.68 2.74
N ALA A 162 -2.97 -19.86 2.67
CA ALA A 162 -3.18 -20.93 3.66
C ALA A 162 -2.75 -20.54 5.08
N THR A 163 -1.80 -19.63 5.21
CA THR A 163 -1.30 -19.10 6.50
C THR A 163 -1.86 -17.72 6.87
N ALA A 164 -2.82 -17.20 6.12
CA ALA A 164 -3.36 -15.85 6.29
C ALA A 164 -3.81 -15.55 7.73
N GLU A 165 -4.43 -16.52 8.40
CA GLU A 165 -4.87 -16.37 9.78
C GLU A 165 -3.68 -16.21 10.76
N ALA A 166 -2.65 -17.04 10.61
CA ALA A 166 -1.45 -16.95 11.43
C ALA A 166 -0.70 -15.63 11.21
N ILE A 167 -0.65 -15.15 9.96
CA ILE A 167 -0.06 -13.85 9.60
C ILE A 167 -0.90 -12.71 10.20
N ALA A 168 -2.23 -12.77 10.10
CA ALA A 168 -3.12 -11.77 10.67
C ALA A 168 -3.03 -11.69 12.20
N ALA A 169 -2.72 -12.79 12.87
CA ALA A 169 -2.57 -12.84 14.33
C ALA A 169 -1.29 -12.12 14.82
N VAL A 170 -0.33 -11.82 13.95
CA VAL A 170 0.92 -11.14 14.33
C VAL A 170 0.60 -9.70 14.75
N GLU A 171 1.01 -9.37 15.98
CA GLU A 171 0.91 -8.01 16.50
C GLU A 171 1.74 -7.04 15.64
N GLY A 172 1.17 -5.88 15.29
CA GLY A 172 1.82 -4.86 14.46
C GLY A 172 1.54 -4.99 12.97
N VAL A 173 1.06 -6.14 12.46
CA VAL A 173 0.47 -6.22 11.12
C VAL A 173 -0.84 -5.45 11.13
N ASP A 174 -1.00 -4.49 10.21
CA ASP A 174 -2.20 -3.67 10.12
C ASP A 174 -3.17 -4.19 9.03
N MET A 175 -2.64 -4.69 7.90
CA MET A 175 -3.42 -5.07 6.71
C MET A 175 -2.84 -6.31 6.02
N LEU A 176 -3.73 -7.18 5.54
CA LEU A 176 -3.40 -8.21 4.55
C LEU A 176 -3.86 -7.70 3.18
N LEU A 177 -2.92 -7.61 2.24
CA LEU A 177 -3.16 -7.13 0.86
C LEU A 177 -3.00 -8.30 -0.12
N ILE A 178 -4.05 -8.60 -0.89
CA ILE A 178 -3.96 -9.67 -1.90
C ILE A 178 -3.42 -9.09 -3.21
N GLY A 179 -2.30 -9.65 -3.67
CA GLY A 179 -1.71 -9.41 -5.00
C GLY A 179 -2.28 -10.38 -6.02
N SER A 180 -3.43 -10.03 -6.61
CA SER A 180 -4.26 -10.96 -7.37
C SER A 180 -3.60 -11.52 -8.62
N ASN A 181 -2.74 -10.76 -9.30
CA ASN A 181 -2.06 -11.22 -10.52
C ASN A 181 -1.03 -12.30 -10.23
N ASP A 182 -0.19 -12.07 -9.22
CA ASP A 182 0.85 -13.01 -8.82
C ASP A 182 0.22 -14.25 -8.19
N LEU A 183 -0.83 -14.08 -7.39
CA LEU A 183 -1.60 -15.20 -6.85
C LEU A 183 -2.20 -16.09 -7.96
N CYS A 184 -2.80 -15.50 -9.00
CA CYS A 184 -3.31 -16.25 -10.15
C CYS A 184 -2.16 -17.01 -10.84
N THR A 185 -1.01 -16.39 -11.00
CA THR A 185 0.16 -16.99 -11.65
C THR A 185 0.69 -18.17 -10.86
N GLU A 186 0.87 -18.00 -9.56
CA GLU A 186 1.31 -19.04 -8.62
C GLU A 186 0.32 -20.22 -8.51
N MET A 187 -0.98 -19.95 -8.71
CA MET A 187 -2.01 -21.01 -8.80
C MET A 187 -2.12 -21.69 -10.18
N GLY A 188 -1.30 -21.30 -11.16
CA GLY A 188 -1.33 -21.85 -12.52
C GLY A 188 -2.54 -21.39 -13.35
N ILE A 189 -3.18 -20.29 -13.00
CA ILE A 189 -4.37 -19.70 -13.65
C ILE A 189 -4.16 -18.21 -13.96
N PRO A 190 -3.08 -17.80 -14.66
CA PRO A 190 -2.74 -16.39 -14.86
C PRO A 190 -3.89 -15.62 -15.50
N GLY A 191 -4.21 -14.44 -14.94
CA GLY A 191 -5.27 -13.55 -15.44
C GLY A 191 -6.71 -13.99 -15.14
N GLN A 192 -6.95 -15.15 -14.52
CA GLN A 192 -8.30 -15.66 -14.22
C GLN A 192 -8.80 -15.16 -12.86
N LEU A 193 -8.97 -13.85 -12.71
CA LEU A 193 -9.32 -13.18 -11.44
C LEU A 193 -10.67 -13.64 -10.83
N LYS A 194 -11.58 -14.17 -11.65
CA LYS A 194 -12.89 -14.69 -11.21
C LYS A 194 -12.90 -16.22 -11.02
N HIS A 195 -11.75 -16.87 -11.08
CA HIS A 195 -11.67 -18.32 -10.86
C HIS A 195 -12.09 -18.70 -9.43
N PRO A 196 -12.80 -19.82 -9.20
CA PRO A 196 -13.27 -20.22 -7.86
C PRO A 196 -12.17 -20.25 -6.79
N LYS A 197 -10.97 -20.72 -7.12
CA LYS A 197 -9.81 -20.70 -6.19
C LYS A 197 -9.43 -19.30 -5.74
N ILE A 198 -9.53 -18.29 -6.61
CA ILE A 198 -9.22 -16.91 -6.28
C ILE A 198 -10.33 -16.32 -5.38
N LYS A 199 -11.58 -16.65 -5.66
CA LYS A 199 -12.69 -16.28 -4.78
C LYS A 199 -12.51 -16.86 -3.37
N GLU A 200 -12.16 -18.14 -3.25
CA GLU A 200 -11.86 -18.81 -1.98
C GLU A 200 -10.70 -18.12 -1.24
N ALA A 201 -9.63 -17.72 -1.97
CA ALA A 201 -8.51 -16.99 -1.38
C ALA A 201 -8.95 -15.63 -0.79
N TYR A 202 -9.82 -14.89 -1.48
CA TYR A 202 -10.39 -13.65 -0.95
C TYR A 202 -11.22 -13.90 0.30
N GLU A 203 -12.10 -14.92 0.29
CA GLU A 203 -12.95 -15.28 1.42
C GLU A 203 -12.13 -15.70 2.65
N THR A 204 -11.09 -16.53 2.44
CA THR A 204 -10.17 -16.97 3.47
C THR A 204 -9.44 -15.79 4.11
N THR A 205 -8.87 -14.90 3.29
CA THR A 205 -8.13 -13.74 3.80
C THR A 205 -9.06 -12.76 4.51
N ALA A 206 -10.28 -12.52 3.98
CA ALA A 206 -11.28 -11.68 4.63
C ALA A 206 -11.70 -12.23 5.99
N ALA A 207 -11.86 -13.55 6.12
CA ALA A 207 -12.17 -14.20 7.39
C ALA A 207 -11.04 -14.01 8.41
N ALA A 208 -9.78 -14.17 7.98
CA ALA A 208 -8.61 -13.93 8.82
C ALA A 208 -8.54 -12.47 9.29
N CYS A 209 -8.75 -11.50 8.38
CA CYS A 209 -8.78 -10.09 8.72
C CYS A 209 -9.85 -9.77 9.76
N ARG A 210 -11.10 -10.25 9.56
CA ARG A 210 -12.19 -10.02 10.51
C ARG A 210 -11.89 -10.60 11.89
N LYS A 211 -11.36 -11.83 11.94
CA LYS A 211 -11.05 -12.52 13.21
C LYS A 211 -10.03 -11.77 14.04
N HIS A 212 -9.04 -11.16 13.41
CA HIS A 212 -7.92 -10.50 14.08
C HIS A 212 -7.99 -8.96 14.04
N GLY A 213 -9.11 -8.38 13.56
CA GLY A 213 -9.28 -6.91 13.48
C GLY A 213 -8.29 -6.24 12.55
N LYS A 214 -7.92 -6.91 11.42
CA LYS A 214 -7.02 -6.37 10.40
C LYS A 214 -7.80 -5.85 9.21
N PHE A 215 -7.21 -4.88 8.49
CA PHE A 215 -7.78 -4.41 7.25
C PHE A 215 -7.54 -5.41 6.11
N LEU A 216 -8.49 -5.47 5.18
CA LEU A 216 -8.33 -6.22 3.93
C LEU A 216 -8.04 -5.23 2.79
N GLY A 217 -6.95 -5.46 2.07
CA GLY A 217 -6.58 -4.76 0.86
C GLY A 217 -6.57 -5.68 -0.36
N VAL A 218 -6.79 -5.11 -1.54
CA VAL A 218 -6.72 -5.83 -2.81
C VAL A 218 -6.04 -5.01 -3.90
N GLY A 219 -5.25 -5.69 -4.73
CA GLY A 219 -4.59 -5.13 -5.90
C GLY A 219 -4.70 -6.05 -7.11
N GLY A 220 -4.36 -5.51 -8.31
CA GLY A 220 -4.37 -6.29 -9.55
C GLY A 220 -5.75 -6.46 -10.21
N ILE A 221 -6.77 -5.74 -9.77
CA ILE A 221 -8.16 -5.88 -10.21
C ILE A 221 -8.69 -4.65 -10.98
N ARG A 222 -7.79 -3.84 -11.53
CA ARG A 222 -8.17 -2.63 -12.28
C ARG A 222 -9.08 -2.96 -13.47
N GLY A 223 -10.16 -2.18 -13.61
CA GLY A 223 -11.09 -2.27 -14.74
C GLY A 223 -12.25 -3.26 -14.55
N ASP A 224 -12.21 -4.10 -13.51
CA ASP A 224 -13.34 -4.98 -13.16
C ASP A 224 -14.12 -4.39 -11.97
N LEU A 225 -15.01 -3.44 -12.27
CA LEU A 225 -15.79 -2.73 -11.24
C LEU A 225 -16.74 -3.68 -10.48
N GLU A 226 -17.21 -4.73 -11.14
CA GLU A 226 -18.06 -5.75 -10.49
C GLU A 226 -17.27 -6.50 -9.41
N LEU A 227 -16.07 -6.99 -9.74
CA LEU A 227 -15.19 -7.66 -8.79
C LEU A 227 -14.79 -6.72 -7.65
N GLN A 228 -14.46 -5.46 -7.96
CA GLN A 228 -14.14 -4.46 -6.93
C GLN A 228 -15.32 -4.26 -5.96
N SER A 229 -16.54 -4.16 -6.46
CA SER A 229 -17.75 -4.05 -5.64
C SER A 229 -17.97 -5.28 -4.77
N GLN A 230 -17.81 -6.49 -5.34
CA GLN A 230 -17.92 -7.75 -4.58
C GLN A 230 -16.90 -7.84 -3.45
N LEU A 231 -15.64 -7.44 -3.71
CA LEU A 231 -14.59 -7.46 -2.70
C LEU A 231 -14.80 -6.39 -1.60
N THR A 232 -15.34 -5.24 -1.98
CA THR A 232 -15.74 -4.22 -0.99
C THR A 232 -16.87 -4.73 -0.09
N ALA A 233 -17.87 -5.43 -0.66
CA ALA A 233 -18.93 -6.08 0.11
C ALA A 233 -18.38 -7.19 1.02
N LEU A 234 -17.30 -7.87 0.63
CA LEU A 234 -16.61 -8.89 1.43
C LEU A 234 -15.84 -8.27 2.62
N GLY A 235 -15.56 -6.97 2.59
CA GLY A 235 -14.88 -6.21 3.65
C GLY A 235 -13.56 -5.56 3.22
N ALA A 236 -13.20 -5.57 1.93
CA ALA A 236 -12.04 -4.82 1.48
C ALA A 236 -12.29 -3.31 1.63
N ARG A 237 -11.32 -2.62 2.25
CA ARG A 237 -11.36 -1.16 2.45
C ARG A 237 -10.14 -0.44 1.87
N PHE A 238 -9.21 -1.17 1.27
CA PHE A 238 -8.07 -0.61 0.57
C PHE A 238 -7.97 -1.23 -0.82
N ILE A 239 -8.08 -0.41 -1.87
CA ILE A 239 -8.02 -0.86 -3.26
C ILE A 239 -6.89 -0.14 -3.99
N ILE A 240 -5.95 -0.91 -4.55
CA ILE A 240 -5.02 -0.40 -5.54
C ILE A 240 -5.77 -0.27 -6.87
N ALA A 241 -6.25 0.95 -7.16
CA ALA A 241 -7.15 1.22 -8.27
C ALA A 241 -6.45 1.18 -9.65
N GLY A 242 -5.13 1.34 -9.66
CA GLY A 242 -4.30 1.31 -10.86
C GLY A 242 -2.95 1.96 -10.61
N ASN A 243 -2.22 2.26 -11.68
CA ASN A 243 -0.93 2.94 -11.60
C ASN A 243 -0.76 4.00 -12.69
N ASP A 244 0.21 4.89 -12.50
CA ASP A 244 0.53 6.01 -13.38
C ASP A 244 0.73 5.60 -14.84
N VAL A 245 1.46 4.53 -15.11
CA VAL A 245 1.69 4.00 -16.48
C VAL A 245 0.37 3.57 -17.12
N ALA A 246 -0.45 2.83 -16.38
CA ALA A 246 -1.71 2.31 -16.89
C ALA A 246 -2.70 3.45 -17.21
N TYR A 247 -2.75 4.49 -16.39
CA TYR A 247 -3.59 5.67 -16.63
C TYR A 247 -3.10 6.45 -17.84
N LEU A 248 -1.80 6.78 -17.90
CA LEU A 248 -1.19 7.49 -19.03
C LEU A 248 -1.42 6.76 -20.35
N MET A 249 -1.11 5.46 -20.39
CA MET A 249 -1.25 4.65 -21.60
C MET A 249 -2.70 4.51 -22.06
N SER A 250 -3.63 4.40 -21.11
CA SER A 250 -5.06 4.29 -21.42
C SER A 250 -5.57 5.58 -22.08
N ALA A 251 -5.33 6.74 -21.46
CA ALA A 251 -5.77 8.03 -21.99
C ALA A 251 -5.10 8.35 -23.33
N ALA A 252 -3.79 8.21 -23.42
CA ALA A 252 -3.05 8.50 -24.66
C ALA A 252 -3.51 7.62 -25.84
N ARG A 253 -3.78 6.33 -25.62
CA ARG A 253 -4.30 5.44 -26.67
C ARG A 253 -5.69 5.86 -27.12
N GLN A 254 -6.56 6.23 -26.18
CA GLN A 254 -7.92 6.70 -26.48
C GLN A 254 -7.88 7.96 -27.35
N ASP A 255 -7.06 8.95 -26.99
CA ASP A 255 -6.92 10.20 -27.74
C ASP A 255 -6.36 9.97 -29.14
N VAL A 256 -5.29 9.17 -29.26
CA VAL A 256 -4.69 8.85 -30.57
C VAL A 256 -5.70 8.15 -31.49
N GLN A 257 -6.48 7.20 -30.96
CA GLN A 257 -7.51 6.51 -31.74
C GLN A 257 -8.62 7.46 -32.20
N ALA A 258 -9.07 8.35 -31.30
CA ALA A 258 -10.09 9.35 -31.60
C ALA A 258 -9.61 10.33 -32.70
N LEU A 259 -8.39 10.86 -32.56
CA LEU A 259 -7.80 11.78 -33.55
C LEU A 259 -7.59 11.12 -34.89
N ARG A 260 -7.07 9.89 -34.93
CA ARG A 260 -6.90 9.15 -36.21
C ARG A 260 -8.24 8.93 -36.88
N LYS A 261 -9.30 8.56 -36.15
CA LYS A 261 -10.65 8.38 -36.70
C LYS A 261 -11.25 9.70 -37.22
N ALA A 262 -10.99 10.82 -36.57
CA ALA A 262 -11.55 12.12 -36.95
C ALA A 262 -10.78 12.80 -38.11
N CYS A 263 -9.45 12.65 -38.17
CA CYS A 263 -8.58 13.44 -39.02
C CYS A 263 -7.99 12.67 -40.23
N VAL A 264 -8.10 11.34 -40.29
CA VAL A 264 -7.68 10.55 -41.45
C VAL A 264 -8.89 10.23 -42.30
N LYS A 265 -8.90 10.77 -43.53
CA LYS A 265 -9.91 10.47 -44.55
C LYS A 265 -9.55 9.20 -45.32
#